data_d4963150613cb9918dcc18544d08ad97
#
_entry.id   d4963150613cb9918dcc18544d08ad97
#
_cell.length_a   1.000
_cell.length_b   1.000
_cell.length_c   1.000
_cell.angle_alpha   90.00
_cell.angle_beta   90.00
_cell.angle_gamma   90.00
#
_symmetry.space_group_name_H-M   'P 1'
#
loop_
_entity.id
_entity.type
_entity.pdbx_description
1 polymer ?
#
loop_
_entity_poly.entity_id
_entity_poly.type
_entity_poly.pdbx_seq_one_letter_code
_entity_poly.pdbx_strand_id
1 'polypeptide(L)'
;RFTVALGLPTLTLQTGDALRSRLGLGEDELAVLIGSAAVNQLWQQEKIDNDCGSASQESPAEEQQFVKYEGSLHTGALEKWLKDDSKLKELVSAPILVSTIDHLISATEGVRGGKQLPAMLRLLTSDLVLDEPDDFDIADLHAGCRLMNWAGMLGTRVLLSSATLPPGLIQALFAAYLAGRKMWQASCGINGRPVNICCAWFDEKDADATQIYDGPGFRDAHAKFVARRAVMLAEKERLHFGRVASVSSASGAIQDVTESVAQTVHTQMLKL
;
A
#
# COMPACT_ATOMS: atom_id res chain seq x y z
N ARG A 1 4.37 -13.63 -10.08
CA ARG A 1 5.06 -12.42 -9.63
C ARG A 1 4.03 -11.48 -9.02
N PHE A 2 4.38 -10.85 -7.90
CA PHE A 2 3.52 -9.84 -7.30
C PHE A 2 4.34 -8.76 -6.58
N THR A 3 3.71 -7.64 -6.35
CA THR A 3 4.26 -6.49 -5.62
C THR A 3 3.32 -6.15 -4.48
N VAL A 4 3.86 -6.04 -3.26
CA VAL A 4 3.14 -5.52 -2.10
C VAL A 4 3.59 -4.08 -1.89
N ALA A 5 2.65 -3.15 -1.94
CA ALA A 5 2.91 -1.73 -1.73
C ALA A 5 2.20 -1.26 -0.47
N LEU A 6 2.96 -0.60 0.40
CA LEU A 6 2.51 -0.08 1.69
C LEU A 6 2.76 1.42 1.80
N GLY A 7 2.00 2.11 2.64
CA GLY A 7 2.20 3.54 2.91
C GLY A 7 3.39 3.82 3.83
N LEU A 8 3.70 2.91 4.77
CA LEU A 8 4.67 3.14 5.83
C LEU A 8 5.94 2.28 5.65
N PRO A 9 7.13 2.89 5.74
CA PRO A 9 8.41 2.19 5.59
C PRO A 9 8.66 1.11 6.62
N THR A 10 8.28 1.34 7.88
CA THR A 10 8.41 0.37 8.96
C THR A 10 7.59 -0.89 8.69
N LEU A 11 6.36 -0.73 8.23
CA LEU A 11 5.51 -1.85 7.82
C LEU A 11 6.06 -2.56 6.59
N THR A 12 6.67 -1.84 5.66
CA THR A 12 7.32 -2.41 4.48
C THR A 12 8.45 -3.36 4.88
N LEU A 13 9.31 -2.96 5.81
CA LEU A 13 10.37 -3.82 6.34
C LEU A 13 9.78 -5.05 7.06
N GLN A 14 8.85 -4.84 7.98
CA GLN A 14 8.22 -5.93 8.73
C GLN A 14 7.52 -6.94 7.82
N THR A 15 6.83 -6.45 6.78
CA THR A 15 6.18 -7.31 5.78
C THR A 15 7.21 -8.11 4.99
N GLY A 16 8.32 -7.48 4.58
CA GLY A 16 9.41 -8.16 3.91
C GLY A 16 10.01 -9.28 4.77
N ASP A 17 10.31 -9.00 6.03
CA ASP A 17 10.85 -9.98 6.97
C ASP A 17 9.84 -11.10 7.29
N ALA A 18 8.56 -10.75 7.42
CA ALA A 18 7.49 -11.72 7.63
C ALA A 18 7.32 -12.68 6.44
N LEU A 19 7.33 -12.15 5.21
CA LEU A 19 7.26 -12.98 4.01
C LEU A 19 8.48 -13.89 3.89
N ARG A 20 9.69 -13.36 4.14
CA ARG A 20 10.91 -14.16 4.11
C ARG A 20 10.87 -15.31 5.12
N SER A 21 10.54 -15.00 6.36
CA SER A 21 10.56 -15.99 7.44
C SER A 21 9.44 -17.02 7.34
N ARG A 22 8.21 -16.58 6.99
CA ARG A 22 7.04 -17.47 6.97
C ARG A 22 6.95 -18.34 5.72
N LEU A 23 7.42 -17.82 4.58
CA LEU A 23 7.39 -18.53 3.31
C LEU A 23 8.71 -19.22 2.97
N GLY A 24 9.77 -19.01 3.77
CA GLY A 24 11.09 -19.58 3.54
C GLY A 24 11.75 -19.07 2.26
N LEU A 25 11.51 -17.78 1.90
CA LEU A 25 11.99 -17.19 0.66
C LEU A 25 13.49 -16.93 0.72
N GLY A 26 14.20 -17.29 -0.35
CA GLY A 26 15.60 -16.99 -0.53
C GLY A 26 15.85 -15.53 -0.92
N GLU A 27 17.13 -15.17 -0.88
CA GLU A 27 17.58 -13.81 -1.23
C GLU A 27 17.21 -13.42 -2.67
N ASP A 28 17.15 -14.40 -3.57
CA ASP A 28 16.83 -14.19 -4.98
C ASP A 28 15.33 -14.04 -5.28
N GLU A 29 14.47 -14.30 -4.30
CA GLU A 29 13.02 -14.36 -4.51
C GLU A 29 12.29 -13.11 -4.04
N LEU A 30 12.84 -12.39 -3.06
CA LEU A 30 12.21 -11.23 -2.43
C LEU A 30 13.13 -10.02 -2.42
N ALA A 31 12.67 -8.90 -2.98
CA ALA A 31 13.28 -7.58 -2.84
C ALA A 31 12.43 -6.68 -1.94
N VAL A 32 13.09 -5.84 -1.15
CA VAL A 32 12.44 -4.82 -0.30
C VAL A 32 12.97 -3.44 -0.66
N LEU A 33 12.08 -2.53 -1.09
CA LEU A 33 12.43 -1.16 -1.48
C LEU A 33 11.76 -0.13 -0.58
N ILE A 34 12.58 0.75 0.00
CA ILE A 34 12.11 1.86 0.85
C ILE A 34 12.64 3.17 0.28
N GLY A 35 11.82 4.22 0.30
CA GLY A 35 12.21 5.55 -0.15
C GLY A 35 13.27 6.20 0.75
N SER A 36 14.10 7.08 0.18
CA SER A 36 15.20 7.75 0.88
C SER A 36 14.77 8.61 2.06
N ALA A 37 13.63 9.31 1.96
CA ALA A 37 13.08 10.11 3.06
C ALA A 37 12.74 9.24 4.28
N ALA A 38 12.24 8.06 4.04
CA ALA A 38 11.87 7.10 5.06
C ALA A 38 13.08 6.45 5.75
N VAL A 39 14.13 6.18 4.99
CA VAL A 39 15.40 5.70 5.56
C VAL A 39 16.01 6.76 6.49
N ASN A 40 15.95 8.03 6.11
CA ASN A 40 16.42 9.13 6.96
C ASN A 40 15.62 9.24 8.27
N GLN A 41 14.30 9.01 8.24
CA GLN A 41 13.49 9.00 9.46
C GLN A 41 13.81 7.80 10.36
N LEU A 42 14.01 6.61 9.79
CA LEU A 42 14.42 5.42 10.55
C LEU A 42 15.81 5.61 11.17
N TRP A 43 16.77 6.18 10.45
CA TRP A 43 18.09 6.53 10.96
C TRP A 43 18.05 7.57 12.08
N GLN A 44 17.14 8.52 12.01
CA GLN A 44 16.94 9.49 13.08
C GLN A 44 16.34 8.84 14.34
N GLN A 45 15.41 7.89 14.18
CA GLN A 45 14.84 7.15 15.29
C GLN A 45 15.87 6.20 15.94
N GLU A 46 16.65 5.46 15.16
CA GLU A 46 17.72 4.61 15.68
C GLU A 46 18.83 5.42 16.38
N LYS A 47 19.12 6.66 15.92
CA LYS A 47 20.04 7.56 16.62
C LYS A 47 19.50 8.04 17.96
N ILE A 48 18.20 8.26 18.08
CA ILE A 48 17.55 8.66 19.33
C ILE A 48 17.58 7.49 20.34
N ASP A 49 17.37 6.25 19.87
CA ASP A 49 17.40 5.05 20.71
C ASP A 49 18.85 4.63 21.09
N ASN A 50 19.83 5.01 20.29
CA ASN A 50 21.26 4.66 20.51
C ASN A 50 22.10 5.80 21.12
N ASP A 51 21.51 6.91 21.54
CA ASP A 51 22.24 8.07 22.10
C ASP A 51 22.77 7.82 23.53
N CYS A 52 23.34 6.65 23.75
CA CYS A 52 24.27 6.31 24.82
C CYS A 52 25.62 5.85 24.25
N GLY A 53 26.31 6.69 23.49
CA GLY A 53 27.65 6.37 23.08
C GLY A 53 28.16 6.91 21.77
N SER A 54 28.94 7.99 21.85
CA SER A 54 30.02 8.40 20.92
C SER A 54 29.67 8.86 19.52
N ALA A 55 29.84 10.15 19.33
CA ALA A 55 29.80 10.87 18.07
C ALA A 55 30.87 10.41 17.07
N SER A 56 30.45 10.17 15.83
CA SER A 56 31.25 10.44 14.65
C SER A 56 30.32 11.08 13.61
N GLN A 57 30.53 12.38 13.40
CA GLN A 57 29.91 13.16 12.35
C GLN A 57 30.46 12.70 11.00
N GLU A 58 29.62 12.08 10.17
CA GLU A 58 29.74 12.17 8.73
C GLU A 58 28.42 12.69 8.17
N SER A 59 28.48 13.86 7.55
CA SER A 59 27.39 14.47 6.81
C SER A 59 26.95 13.53 5.70
N PRO A 60 25.66 13.26 5.53
CA PRO A 60 25.18 12.61 4.31
C PRO A 60 25.13 13.64 3.21
N ALA A 61 26.21 13.79 2.47
CA ALA A 61 26.17 14.36 1.13
C ALA A 61 25.61 13.27 0.21
N GLU A 62 24.64 13.70 -0.60
CA GLU A 62 24.04 12.97 -1.72
C GLU A 62 23.01 11.89 -1.37
N GLU A 63 21.86 12.00 -2.00
CA GLU A 63 20.69 11.12 -2.00
C GLU A 63 21.04 9.65 -2.30
N GLN A 64 21.62 8.96 -1.36
CA GLN A 64 21.76 7.51 -1.45
C GLN A 64 20.51 6.86 -0.85
N GLN A 65 19.62 6.47 -1.73
CA GLN A 65 18.56 5.54 -1.39
C GLN A 65 19.21 4.22 -0.99
N PHE A 66 19.11 3.82 0.26
CA PHE A 66 19.54 2.48 0.67
C PHE A 66 18.50 1.48 0.18
N VAL A 67 18.89 0.67 -0.77
CA VAL A 67 18.15 -0.51 -1.21
C VAL A 67 18.88 -1.72 -0.65
N LYS A 68 18.22 -2.45 0.25
CA LYS A 68 18.70 -3.77 0.63
C LYS A 68 18.18 -4.75 -0.39
N TYR A 69 19.02 -5.14 -1.33
CA TYR A 69 18.72 -6.13 -2.35
C TYR A 69 19.33 -7.48 -1.97
N GLU A 70 18.51 -8.47 -2.09
CA GLU A 70 18.89 -9.87 -2.01
C GLU A 70 18.23 -10.58 -3.20
N GLY A 71 18.98 -10.72 -4.32
CA GLY A 71 18.48 -11.39 -5.51
C GLY A 71 19.33 -11.25 -6.76
N SER A 72 19.38 -12.26 -7.60
CA SER A 72 20.16 -12.26 -8.85
C SER A 72 19.30 -12.29 -10.10
N LEU A 73 19.64 -11.45 -11.07
CA LEU A 73 19.10 -11.46 -12.43
C LEU A 73 20.03 -12.21 -13.37
N HIS A 74 19.53 -13.28 -13.92
CA HIS A 74 20.21 -13.95 -15.00
C HIS A 74 19.54 -13.70 -16.36
N THR A 75 20.27 -12.97 -17.19
CA THR A 75 20.27 -12.93 -18.66
C THR A 75 19.07 -12.34 -19.42
N GLY A 76 19.37 -11.40 -20.34
CA GLY A 76 18.52 -10.98 -21.46
C GLY A 76 18.78 -9.56 -21.96
N ALA A 77 18.03 -9.12 -22.96
CA ALA A 77 18.09 -7.77 -23.51
C ALA A 77 17.77 -6.70 -22.44
N LEU A 78 16.93 -7.04 -21.48
CA LEU A 78 16.59 -6.18 -20.35
C LEU A 78 17.79 -5.92 -19.44
N GLU A 79 18.66 -6.90 -19.23
CA GLU A 79 19.88 -6.78 -18.44
C GLU A 79 20.86 -5.75 -19.03
N LYS A 80 20.97 -5.72 -20.36
CA LYS A 80 21.81 -4.73 -21.05
C LYS A 80 21.28 -3.31 -20.91
N TRP A 81 19.97 -3.17 -20.82
CA TRP A 81 19.31 -1.87 -20.70
C TRP A 81 19.31 -1.35 -19.24
N LEU A 82 19.30 -2.26 -18.26
CA LEU A 82 19.30 -1.95 -16.84
C LEU A 82 20.71 -1.96 -16.22
N LYS A 83 21.77 -2.11 -17.03
CA LYS A 83 23.15 -2.33 -16.56
C LYS A 83 23.69 -1.25 -15.62
N ASP A 84 23.22 -0.02 -15.75
CA ASP A 84 23.78 1.14 -15.04
C ASP A 84 23.01 1.53 -13.77
N ASP A 85 21.87 0.88 -13.45
CA ASP A 85 21.06 1.21 -12.28
C ASP A 85 20.57 -0.07 -11.59
N SER A 86 21.23 -0.42 -10.49
CA SER A 86 20.89 -1.61 -9.69
C SER A 86 19.46 -1.58 -9.15
N LYS A 87 18.95 -0.38 -8.81
CA LYS A 87 17.61 -0.20 -8.25
C LYS A 87 16.50 -0.46 -9.26
N LEU A 88 16.70 0.03 -10.49
CA LEU A 88 15.78 -0.23 -11.59
C LEU A 88 15.73 -1.71 -11.91
N LYS A 89 16.89 -2.36 -11.87
CA LYS A 89 17.05 -3.79 -12.07
C LYS A 89 16.22 -4.57 -11.05
N GLU A 90 16.30 -4.22 -9.80
CA GLU A 90 15.60 -4.82 -8.66
C GLU A 90 14.08 -4.66 -8.77
N LEU A 91 13.64 -3.41 -8.97
CA LEU A 91 12.22 -3.10 -9.14
C LEU A 91 11.57 -3.97 -10.23
N VAL A 92 12.26 -4.16 -11.34
CA VAL A 92 11.70 -4.89 -12.49
C VAL A 92 11.83 -6.40 -12.35
N SER A 93 12.89 -6.91 -11.72
CA SER A 93 13.25 -8.33 -11.81
C SER A 93 12.80 -9.23 -10.67
N ALA A 94 12.71 -8.71 -9.45
CA ALA A 94 12.39 -9.54 -8.30
C ALA A 94 11.06 -10.29 -8.50
N PRO A 95 10.98 -11.60 -8.23
CA PRO A 95 9.72 -12.35 -8.25
C PRO A 95 8.69 -11.73 -7.32
N ILE A 96 9.09 -11.43 -6.09
CA ILE A 96 8.29 -10.75 -5.07
C ILE A 96 8.96 -9.42 -4.74
N LEU A 97 8.19 -8.35 -4.76
CA LEU A 97 8.65 -7.03 -4.35
C LEU A 97 7.77 -6.54 -3.21
N VAL A 98 8.40 -6.10 -2.14
CA VAL A 98 7.74 -5.33 -1.07
C VAL A 98 8.32 -3.92 -1.12
N SER A 99 7.47 -2.91 -1.27
CA SER A 99 7.95 -1.54 -1.40
C SER A 99 7.01 -0.53 -0.78
N THR A 100 7.54 0.65 -0.45
CA THR A 100 6.66 1.78 -0.23
C THR A 100 5.98 2.17 -1.54
N ILE A 101 4.75 2.68 -1.44
CA ILE A 101 3.92 3.01 -2.61
C ILE A 101 4.58 4.04 -3.53
N ASP A 102 5.44 4.91 -3.01
CA ASP A 102 6.15 5.97 -3.75
C ASP A 102 6.94 5.42 -4.94
N HIS A 103 7.51 4.23 -4.80
CA HIS A 103 8.24 3.57 -5.89
C HIS A 103 7.33 3.23 -7.08
N LEU A 104 6.04 3.01 -6.85
CA LEU A 104 5.07 2.69 -7.90
C LEU A 104 4.34 3.93 -8.41
N ILE A 105 4.11 4.93 -7.54
CA ILE A 105 3.47 6.20 -7.93
C ILE A 105 4.26 6.88 -9.05
N SER A 106 5.58 6.74 -9.07
CA SER A 106 6.43 7.25 -10.15
C SER A 106 5.99 6.78 -11.55
N ALA A 107 5.33 5.62 -11.68
CA ALA A 107 4.73 5.16 -12.94
C ALA A 107 3.65 6.13 -13.47
N THR A 108 3.00 6.87 -12.57
CA THR A 108 1.85 7.73 -12.87
C THR A 108 2.24 9.20 -13.06
N GLU A 109 3.49 9.53 -12.78
CA GLU A 109 4.01 10.88 -12.88
C GLU A 109 4.73 11.05 -14.22
N GLY A 110 4.31 12.03 -15.01
CA GLY A 110 4.94 12.38 -16.28
C GLY A 110 6.32 13.06 -16.11
N VAL A 111 7.19 12.49 -15.26
CA VAL A 111 8.47 13.07 -14.89
C VAL A 111 9.50 12.88 -16.00
N ARG A 112 10.31 13.91 -16.27
CA ARG A 112 11.40 13.86 -17.24
C ARG A 112 12.43 12.76 -16.85
N GLY A 113 12.95 12.06 -17.84
CA GLY A 113 14.11 11.17 -17.68
C GLY A 113 13.82 9.69 -17.54
N GLY A 114 12.61 9.23 -17.86
CA GLY A 114 12.32 7.78 -17.94
C GLY A 114 12.21 7.08 -16.59
N LYS A 115 12.23 7.77 -15.45
CA LYS A 115 12.08 7.20 -14.10
C LYS A 115 10.75 6.43 -13.91
N GLN A 116 9.75 6.74 -14.71
CA GLN A 116 8.45 6.06 -14.74
C GLN A 116 8.51 4.65 -15.34
N LEU A 117 9.45 4.40 -16.28
CA LEU A 117 9.48 3.14 -17.03
C LEU A 117 9.64 1.89 -16.17
N PRO A 118 10.53 1.84 -15.18
CA PRO A 118 10.68 0.66 -14.32
C PRO A 118 9.42 0.33 -13.53
N ALA A 119 8.76 1.34 -12.95
CA ALA A 119 7.51 1.16 -12.22
C ALA A 119 6.37 0.72 -13.16
N MET A 120 6.29 1.27 -14.38
CA MET A 120 5.35 0.80 -15.42
C MET A 120 5.62 -0.65 -15.83
N LEU A 121 6.89 -1.02 -16.06
CA LEU A 121 7.27 -2.40 -16.37
C LEU A 121 6.95 -3.34 -15.21
N ARG A 122 7.13 -2.88 -13.97
CA ARG A 122 6.74 -3.66 -12.81
C ARG A 122 5.24 -3.91 -12.78
N LEU A 123 4.41 -2.89 -12.94
CA LEU A 123 2.96 -3.03 -13.03
C LEU A 123 2.53 -3.94 -14.19
N LEU A 124 3.16 -3.81 -15.35
CA LEU A 124 2.85 -4.65 -16.51
C LEU A 124 3.15 -6.14 -16.28
N THR A 125 4.14 -6.46 -15.47
CA THR A 125 4.68 -7.82 -15.32
C THR A 125 4.40 -8.49 -13.99
N SER A 126 3.70 -7.83 -13.06
CA SER A 126 3.37 -8.37 -11.74
C SER A 126 1.97 -7.97 -11.29
N ASP A 127 1.36 -8.78 -10.43
CA ASP A 127 0.15 -8.39 -9.73
C ASP A 127 0.49 -7.36 -8.64
N LEU A 128 -0.46 -6.51 -8.29
CA LEU A 128 -0.32 -5.46 -7.29
C LEU A 128 -1.16 -5.77 -6.07
N VAL A 129 -0.54 -5.79 -4.90
CA VAL A 129 -1.20 -5.83 -3.60
C VAL A 129 -1.01 -4.45 -2.96
N LEU A 130 -2.09 -3.75 -2.65
CA LEU A 130 -2.08 -2.56 -1.81
C LEU A 130 -2.52 -2.97 -0.41
N ASP A 131 -1.60 -2.88 0.53
CA ASP A 131 -1.84 -3.21 1.93
C ASP A 131 -2.10 -1.94 2.72
N GLU A 132 -3.20 -1.93 3.48
CA GLU A 132 -3.72 -0.79 4.24
C GLU A 132 -3.81 0.52 3.41
N PRO A 133 -4.52 0.52 2.26
CA PRO A 133 -4.61 1.72 1.41
C PRO A 133 -5.41 2.86 2.04
N ASP A 134 -6.09 2.63 3.15
CA ASP A 134 -6.78 3.65 3.96
C ASP A 134 -5.83 4.44 4.88
N ASP A 135 -4.61 3.96 5.09
CA ASP A 135 -3.54 4.71 5.77
C ASP A 135 -2.89 5.78 4.86
N PHE A 136 -3.23 5.80 3.57
CA PHE A 136 -2.73 6.84 2.67
C PHE A 136 -3.36 8.18 3.00
N ASP A 137 -2.53 9.22 3.10
CA ASP A 137 -3.01 10.58 3.33
C ASP A 137 -3.94 11.06 2.21
N ILE A 138 -4.81 12.03 2.50
CA ILE A 138 -5.76 12.60 1.53
C ILE A 138 -5.04 13.10 0.26
N ALA A 139 -3.84 13.66 0.41
CA ALA A 139 -3.00 14.06 -0.71
C ALA A 139 -2.59 12.88 -1.59
N ASP A 140 -2.37 11.70 -0.99
CA ASP A 140 -1.91 10.50 -1.67
C ASP A 140 -3.06 9.73 -2.34
N LEU A 141 -4.31 9.97 -1.96
CA LEU A 141 -5.47 9.34 -2.59
C LEU A 141 -5.55 9.60 -4.11
N HIS A 142 -5.19 10.79 -4.55
CA HIS A 142 -5.15 11.09 -5.98
C HIS A 142 -4.07 10.28 -6.69
N ALA A 143 -2.90 10.12 -6.05
CA ALA A 143 -1.83 9.28 -6.58
C ALA A 143 -2.23 7.80 -6.59
N GLY A 144 -2.89 7.32 -5.53
CA GLY A 144 -3.47 5.98 -5.45
C GLY A 144 -4.49 5.72 -6.56
N CYS A 145 -5.43 6.66 -6.81
CA CYS A 145 -6.38 6.53 -7.91
C CYS A 145 -5.68 6.51 -9.29
N ARG A 146 -4.65 7.33 -9.51
CA ARG A 146 -3.85 7.27 -10.74
C ARG A 146 -3.16 5.92 -10.89
N LEU A 147 -2.57 5.39 -9.81
CA LEU A 147 -1.94 4.08 -9.80
C LEU A 147 -2.94 2.98 -10.17
N MET A 148 -4.15 3.01 -9.61
CA MET A 148 -5.21 2.07 -9.96
C MET A 148 -5.63 2.18 -11.42
N ASN A 149 -5.71 3.40 -11.97
CA ASN A 149 -6.00 3.62 -13.39
C ASN A 149 -4.90 3.00 -14.27
N TRP A 150 -3.63 3.23 -13.95
CA TRP A 150 -2.50 2.64 -14.67
C TRP A 150 -2.47 1.12 -14.54
N ALA A 151 -2.72 0.57 -13.34
CA ALA A 151 -2.85 -0.88 -13.15
C ALA A 151 -3.94 -1.47 -14.07
N GLY A 152 -5.11 -0.82 -14.12
CA GLY A 152 -6.19 -1.21 -15.04
C GLY A 152 -5.78 -1.13 -16.51
N MET A 153 -5.09 -0.06 -16.91
CA MET A 153 -4.63 0.18 -18.27
C MET A 153 -3.55 -0.81 -18.72
N LEU A 154 -2.68 -1.25 -17.81
CA LEU A 154 -1.64 -2.22 -18.09
C LEU A 154 -2.11 -3.68 -17.95
N GLY A 155 -3.33 -3.91 -17.48
CA GLY A 155 -3.88 -5.26 -17.31
C GLY A 155 -3.48 -5.96 -16.01
N THR A 156 -2.87 -5.24 -15.10
CA THR A 156 -2.43 -5.72 -13.77
C THR A 156 -3.63 -6.15 -12.93
N ARG A 157 -3.56 -7.30 -12.27
CA ARG A 157 -4.54 -7.67 -11.23
C ARG A 157 -4.20 -6.95 -9.94
N VAL A 158 -5.23 -6.50 -9.22
CA VAL A 158 -5.06 -5.75 -7.98
C VAL A 158 -5.78 -6.45 -6.84
N LEU A 159 -5.09 -6.59 -5.72
CA LEU A 159 -5.64 -7.01 -4.43
C LEU A 159 -5.53 -5.82 -3.46
N LEU A 160 -6.62 -5.50 -2.79
CA LEU A 160 -6.65 -4.55 -1.68
C LEU A 160 -6.78 -5.33 -0.39
N SER A 161 -5.87 -5.12 0.56
CA SER A 161 -5.86 -5.73 1.89
C SER A 161 -6.00 -4.62 2.93
N SER A 162 -7.06 -4.67 3.73
CA SER A 162 -7.28 -3.72 4.83
C SER A 162 -8.35 -4.24 5.79
N ALA A 163 -8.21 -3.85 7.05
CA ALA A 163 -9.22 -4.09 8.08
C ALA A 163 -10.38 -3.09 8.03
N THR A 164 -10.15 -1.87 7.53
CA THR A 164 -11.04 -0.71 7.72
C THR A 164 -11.32 0.08 6.45
N LEU A 165 -11.31 -0.55 5.28
CA LEU A 165 -11.44 0.14 4.00
C LEU A 165 -12.79 0.86 3.83
N PRO A 166 -12.83 2.21 3.82
CA PRO A 166 -14.08 2.95 3.72
C PRO A 166 -14.77 2.73 2.37
N PRO A 167 -16.12 2.62 2.33
CA PRO A 167 -16.85 2.39 1.08
C PRO A 167 -16.60 3.42 -0.01
N GLY A 168 -16.40 4.69 0.36
CA GLY A 168 -16.10 5.76 -0.60
C GLY A 168 -14.73 5.56 -1.27
N LEU A 169 -13.73 5.14 -0.49
CA LEU A 169 -12.38 4.89 -0.99
C LEU A 169 -12.36 3.71 -1.96
N ILE A 170 -12.92 2.57 -1.57
CA ILE A 170 -12.92 1.39 -2.44
C ILE A 170 -13.69 1.63 -3.75
N GLN A 171 -14.79 2.41 -3.71
CA GLN A 171 -15.52 2.81 -4.91
C GLN A 171 -14.69 3.71 -5.83
N ALA A 172 -13.93 4.66 -5.28
CA ALA A 172 -13.05 5.54 -6.03
C ALA A 172 -11.92 4.75 -6.71
N LEU A 173 -11.26 3.85 -5.96
CA LEU A 173 -10.20 2.98 -6.48
C LEU A 173 -10.74 2.06 -7.59
N PHE A 174 -11.91 1.45 -7.38
CA PHE A 174 -12.57 0.63 -8.41
C PHE A 174 -12.92 1.43 -9.66
N ALA A 175 -13.49 2.64 -9.51
CA ALA A 175 -13.84 3.50 -10.64
C ALA A 175 -12.61 3.88 -11.49
N ALA A 176 -11.48 4.19 -10.81
CA ALA A 176 -10.22 4.48 -11.46
C ALA A 176 -9.67 3.25 -12.21
N TYR A 177 -9.69 2.08 -11.59
CA TYR A 177 -9.29 0.82 -12.21
C TYR A 177 -10.17 0.47 -13.42
N LEU A 178 -11.49 0.59 -13.28
CA LEU A 178 -12.44 0.35 -14.37
C LEU A 178 -12.18 1.28 -15.57
N ALA A 179 -11.86 2.55 -15.32
CA ALA A 179 -11.52 3.49 -16.39
C ALA A 179 -10.27 3.03 -17.15
N GLY A 180 -9.22 2.60 -16.44
CA GLY A 180 -8.03 2.01 -17.05
C GLY A 180 -8.34 0.73 -17.83
N ARG A 181 -9.16 -0.17 -17.29
CA ARG A 181 -9.58 -1.41 -17.98
C ARG A 181 -10.36 -1.16 -19.28
N LYS A 182 -11.14 -0.08 -19.33
CA LYS A 182 -11.80 0.35 -20.58
C LYS A 182 -10.78 0.70 -21.66
N MET A 183 -9.71 1.39 -21.31
CA MET A 183 -8.62 1.70 -22.23
C MET A 183 -7.88 0.44 -22.68
N TRP A 184 -7.56 -0.45 -21.73
CA TRP A 184 -6.95 -1.73 -22.07
C TRP A 184 -7.83 -2.55 -23.01
N GLN A 185 -9.13 -2.64 -22.75
CA GLN A 185 -10.09 -3.37 -23.59
C GLN A 185 -10.15 -2.81 -25.02
N ALA A 186 -10.10 -1.48 -25.14
CA ALA A 186 -10.13 -0.80 -26.45
C ALA A 186 -8.83 -1.04 -27.26
N SER A 187 -7.69 -1.19 -26.58
CA SER A 187 -6.36 -1.29 -27.23
C SER A 187 -5.89 -2.74 -27.42
N CYS A 188 -6.16 -3.61 -26.44
CA CYS A 188 -5.62 -4.97 -26.38
C CYS A 188 -6.71 -6.04 -26.26
N GLY A 189 -7.96 -5.64 -26.02
CA GLY A 189 -9.07 -6.56 -25.82
C GLY A 189 -9.69 -7.03 -27.12
N ILE A 190 -10.70 -7.90 -26.99
CA ILE A 190 -11.48 -8.41 -28.13
C ILE A 190 -12.51 -7.37 -28.53
N ASN A 191 -12.49 -6.95 -29.79
CA ASN A 191 -13.45 -6.00 -30.34
C ASN A 191 -14.90 -6.46 -30.10
N GLY A 192 -15.75 -5.50 -29.68
CA GLY A 192 -17.18 -5.76 -29.42
C GLY A 192 -17.49 -6.41 -28.08
N ARG A 193 -16.49 -6.83 -27.30
CA ARG A 193 -16.72 -7.31 -25.92
C ARG A 193 -16.82 -6.14 -24.95
N PRO A 194 -17.86 -6.09 -24.12
CA PRO A 194 -17.91 -5.12 -23.03
C PRO A 194 -16.78 -5.38 -22.02
N VAL A 195 -16.35 -4.32 -21.37
CA VAL A 195 -15.43 -4.46 -20.22
C VAL A 195 -16.17 -5.17 -19.10
N ASN A 196 -15.58 -6.23 -18.60
CA ASN A 196 -15.99 -6.87 -17.35
C ASN A 196 -14.77 -7.13 -16.47
N ILE A 197 -14.96 -7.02 -15.17
CA ILE A 197 -13.92 -7.26 -14.17
C ILE A 197 -14.43 -8.34 -13.23
N CYS A 198 -13.67 -9.42 -13.10
CA CYS A 198 -13.94 -10.39 -12.05
C CYS A 198 -13.47 -9.78 -10.73
N CYS A 199 -14.42 -9.38 -9.88
CA CYS A 199 -14.15 -8.92 -8.53
C CYS A 199 -14.38 -10.05 -7.55
N ALA A 200 -13.46 -10.19 -6.60
CA ALA A 200 -13.56 -11.16 -5.53
C ALA A 200 -13.41 -10.48 -4.17
N TRP A 201 -14.14 -10.95 -3.20
CA TRP A 201 -14.10 -10.51 -1.80
C TRP A 201 -13.75 -11.70 -0.93
N PHE A 202 -12.89 -11.49 0.03
CA PHE A 202 -12.44 -12.50 0.97
C PHE A 202 -12.52 -11.95 2.38
N ASP A 203 -13.00 -12.74 3.30
CA ASP A 203 -12.86 -12.48 4.73
C ASP A 203 -12.36 -13.75 5.44
N GLU A 204 -12.41 -13.76 6.76
CA GLU A 204 -11.91 -14.88 7.57
C GLU A 204 -12.74 -16.18 7.45
N LYS A 205 -13.89 -16.14 6.78
CA LYS A 205 -14.79 -17.29 6.63
C LYS A 205 -15.19 -17.58 5.20
N ASP A 206 -15.45 -16.52 4.42
CA ASP A 206 -16.10 -16.63 3.12
C ASP A 206 -15.24 -16.01 2.01
N ALA A 207 -15.42 -16.56 0.82
CA ALA A 207 -14.96 -15.97 -0.44
C ALA A 207 -16.14 -15.84 -1.40
N ASP A 208 -16.24 -14.70 -2.06
CA ASP A 208 -17.27 -14.44 -3.07
C ASP A 208 -16.63 -13.82 -4.31
N ALA A 209 -17.10 -14.16 -5.49
CA ALA A 209 -16.57 -13.62 -6.73
C ALA A 209 -17.70 -13.41 -7.75
N THR A 210 -17.67 -12.29 -8.43
CA THR A 210 -18.67 -11.98 -9.45
C THR A 210 -18.09 -11.09 -10.56
N GLN A 211 -18.73 -11.13 -11.72
CA GLN A 211 -18.38 -10.29 -12.85
C GLN A 211 -19.07 -8.92 -12.73
N ILE A 212 -18.26 -7.87 -12.77
CA ILE A 212 -18.71 -6.49 -12.61
C ILE A 212 -18.43 -5.71 -13.90
N TYR A 213 -19.42 -4.95 -14.35
CA TYR A 213 -19.38 -4.19 -15.61
C TYR A 213 -19.30 -2.68 -15.36
N ASP A 214 -19.75 -2.22 -14.20
CA ASP A 214 -19.88 -0.80 -13.87
C ASP A 214 -19.77 -0.50 -12.37
N GLY A 215 -19.75 0.80 -12.04
CA GLY A 215 -19.67 1.25 -10.65
C GLY A 215 -20.88 0.88 -9.78
N PRO A 216 -22.12 1.04 -10.26
CA PRO A 216 -23.29 0.58 -9.51
C PRO A 216 -23.26 -0.90 -9.17
N GLY A 217 -22.94 -1.78 -10.12
CA GLY A 217 -22.81 -3.21 -9.91
C GLY A 217 -21.74 -3.56 -8.87
N PHE A 218 -20.60 -2.86 -8.88
CA PHE A 218 -19.57 -3.01 -7.86
C PHE A 218 -20.07 -2.62 -6.47
N ARG A 219 -20.70 -1.45 -6.35
CA ARG A 219 -21.25 -0.96 -5.09
C ARG A 219 -22.24 -1.94 -4.46
N ASP A 220 -23.15 -2.46 -5.28
CA ASP A 220 -24.19 -3.38 -4.82
C ASP A 220 -23.60 -4.72 -4.38
N ALA A 221 -22.63 -5.27 -5.11
CA ALA A 221 -21.96 -6.50 -4.76
C ALA A 221 -21.13 -6.34 -3.47
N HIS A 222 -20.39 -5.24 -3.36
CA HIS A 222 -19.62 -4.92 -2.15
C HIS A 222 -20.54 -4.73 -0.93
N ALA A 223 -21.64 -4.00 -1.07
CA ALA A 223 -22.58 -3.79 0.01
C ALA A 223 -23.20 -5.11 0.51
N LYS A 224 -23.53 -6.05 -0.38
CA LYS A 224 -24.02 -7.38 -0.02
C LYS A 224 -22.98 -8.18 0.79
N PHE A 225 -21.72 -8.16 0.34
CA PHE A 225 -20.63 -8.84 1.06
C PHE A 225 -20.44 -8.25 2.46
N VAL A 226 -20.35 -6.91 2.57
CA VAL A 226 -20.18 -6.21 3.85
C VAL A 226 -21.36 -6.45 4.81
N ALA A 227 -22.60 -6.41 4.30
CA ALA A 227 -23.78 -6.67 5.11
C ALA A 227 -23.78 -8.09 5.71
N ARG A 228 -23.40 -9.09 4.91
CA ARG A 228 -23.24 -10.49 5.36
C ARG A 228 -22.18 -10.62 6.45
N ARG A 229 -21.02 -9.99 6.25
CA ARG A 229 -19.94 -9.96 7.25
C ARG A 229 -20.37 -9.25 8.54
N ALA A 230 -21.11 -8.14 8.45
CA ALA A 230 -21.60 -7.41 9.61
C ALA A 230 -22.54 -8.28 10.49
N VAL A 231 -23.41 -9.06 9.88
CA VAL A 231 -24.28 -10.01 10.61
C VAL A 231 -23.42 -11.04 11.36
N MET A 232 -22.44 -11.64 10.68
CA MET A 232 -21.54 -12.60 11.33
C MET A 232 -20.75 -12.02 12.49
N LEU A 233 -20.26 -10.79 12.33
CA LEU A 233 -19.49 -10.11 13.39
C LEU A 233 -20.37 -9.74 14.59
N ALA A 234 -21.66 -9.44 14.38
CA ALA A 234 -22.59 -9.15 15.45
C ALA A 234 -22.87 -10.37 16.35
N GLU A 235 -22.68 -11.59 15.83
CA GLU A 235 -22.84 -12.84 16.59
C GLU A 235 -21.59 -13.23 17.41
N LYS A 236 -20.44 -12.59 17.13
CA LYS A 236 -19.19 -12.85 17.86
C LYS A 236 -19.20 -12.18 19.22
N GLU A 237 -18.56 -12.82 20.19
CA GLU A 237 -18.30 -12.22 21.50
C GLU A 237 -17.49 -10.94 21.35
N ARG A 238 -17.93 -9.87 22.02
CA ARG A 238 -17.23 -8.58 22.00
C ARG A 238 -16.00 -8.66 22.89
N LEU A 239 -14.83 -8.60 22.28
CA LEU A 239 -13.54 -8.62 22.96
C LEU A 239 -13.16 -7.24 23.53
N HIS A 240 -13.66 -6.16 22.92
CA HIS A 240 -13.33 -4.79 23.30
C HIS A 240 -14.56 -3.91 23.35
N PHE A 241 -14.57 -2.98 24.29
CA PHE A 241 -15.63 -2.00 24.46
C PHE A 241 -15.04 -0.58 24.32
N GLY A 242 -15.58 0.19 23.37
CA GLY A 242 -15.29 1.62 23.26
C GLY A 242 -16.30 2.46 24.03
N ARG A 243 -15.84 3.50 24.71
CA ARG A 243 -16.69 4.51 25.34
C ARG A 243 -16.36 5.88 24.78
N VAL A 244 -17.39 6.66 24.49
CA VAL A 244 -17.24 8.08 24.17
C VAL A 244 -17.35 8.86 25.46
N ALA A 245 -16.31 9.62 25.80
CA ALA A 245 -16.29 10.51 26.94
C ALA A 245 -16.33 11.97 26.47
N SER A 246 -17.23 12.76 27.02
CA SER A 246 -17.26 14.20 26.76
C SER A 246 -16.13 14.89 27.52
N VAL A 247 -15.37 15.72 26.84
CA VAL A 247 -14.32 16.55 27.41
C VAL A 247 -14.80 18.01 27.39
N SER A 248 -14.80 18.67 28.53
CA SER A 248 -15.09 20.09 28.64
C SER A 248 -13.79 20.83 28.92
N SER A 249 -13.44 21.78 28.07
CA SER A 249 -12.30 22.66 28.28
C SER A 249 -12.77 24.03 28.78
N ALA A 250 -12.03 24.63 29.70
CA ALA A 250 -12.34 25.95 30.23
C ALA A 250 -12.09 27.06 29.20
N SER A 251 -11.14 26.85 28.30
CA SER A 251 -10.86 27.73 27.17
C SER A 251 -10.58 26.85 25.93
N GLY A 252 -10.71 27.44 24.74
CA GLY A 252 -10.35 26.75 23.49
C GLY A 252 -8.82 26.66 23.22
N ALA A 253 -7.99 27.04 24.18
CA ALA A 253 -6.54 26.94 24.04
C ALA A 253 -6.10 25.47 24.01
N ILE A 254 -5.15 25.15 23.12
CA ILE A 254 -4.66 23.79 22.90
C ILE A 254 -4.18 23.15 24.22
N GLN A 255 -3.51 23.92 25.07
CA GLN A 255 -2.99 23.43 26.33
C GLN A 255 -4.08 22.99 27.30
N ASP A 256 -5.16 23.80 27.44
CA ASP A 256 -6.32 23.49 28.30
C ASP A 256 -7.10 22.28 27.78
N VAL A 257 -7.23 22.14 26.44
CA VAL A 257 -7.86 20.98 25.82
C VAL A 257 -7.03 19.71 26.10
N THR A 258 -5.71 19.78 25.93
CA THR A 258 -4.84 18.63 26.19
C THR A 258 -4.89 18.17 27.63
N GLU A 259 -4.88 19.12 28.59
CA GLU A 259 -4.95 18.83 30.01
C GLU A 259 -6.31 18.23 30.40
N SER A 260 -7.41 18.76 29.84
CA SER A 260 -8.77 18.24 30.05
C SER A 260 -8.92 16.83 29.46
N VAL A 261 -8.33 16.53 28.31
CA VAL A 261 -8.30 15.18 27.71
C VAL A 261 -7.53 14.23 28.63
N ALA A 262 -6.32 14.59 29.05
CA ALA A 262 -5.50 13.77 29.93
C ALA A 262 -6.21 13.44 31.25
N GLN A 263 -6.86 14.43 31.85
CA GLN A 263 -7.61 14.28 33.10
C GLN A 263 -8.85 13.40 32.93
N THR A 264 -9.54 13.52 31.79
CA THR A 264 -10.68 12.66 31.45
C THR A 264 -10.25 11.22 31.25
N VAL A 265 -9.18 10.97 30.50
CA VAL A 265 -8.60 9.62 30.29
C VAL A 265 -8.21 9.00 31.63
N HIS A 266 -7.46 9.73 32.48
CA HIS A 266 -7.05 9.26 33.80
C HIS A 266 -8.27 8.90 34.68
N THR A 267 -9.30 9.75 34.67
CA THR A 267 -10.54 9.51 35.45
C THR A 267 -11.31 8.27 34.95
N GLN A 268 -11.30 8.02 33.63
CA GLN A 268 -11.94 6.82 33.06
C GLN A 268 -11.13 5.56 33.35
N MET A 269 -9.79 5.63 33.32
CA MET A 269 -8.92 4.50 33.67
C MET A 269 -9.09 4.06 35.13
N LEU A 270 -9.33 4.99 36.06
CA LEU A 270 -9.58 4.66 37.46
C LEU A 270 -10.94 4.00 37.73
N LYS A 271 -11.85 3.99 36.75
CA LYS A 271 -13.18 3.37 36.84
C LYS A 271 -13.22 1.95 36.24
N LEU A 272 -12.15 1.50 35.62
CA LEU A 272 -11.95 0.14 35.08
C LEU A 272 -11.37 -0.76 36.16
#